data_d82d234221a5c4d200ef5e83d3ed9fe1
#
_entry.id   d82d234221a5c4d200ef5e83d3ed9fe1
#
_cell.length_a   1.000
_cell.length_b   1.000
_cell.length_c   1.000
_cell.angle_alpha   90.00
_cell.angle_beta   90.00
_cell.angle_gamma   90.00
#
_symmetry.space_group_name_H-M   'P 1'
#
loop_
_entity.id
_entity.type
_entity.pdbx_description
1 polymer ?
#
loop_
_entity_poly.entity_id
_entity_poly.type
_entity_poly.pdbx_seq_one_letter_code
_entity_poly.pdbx_strand_id
1 'polypeptide(L)'
;ITESAKQQIIRISDHSTSTIIKLLEKCKLLQSDITVDIINRISTTISFYILKTYTDLCGDKKYKEAIYLLYELFDKGYSVLDILDSYFCYIKQESFLTESQKYKIIIFISDYITIFHNEHENEIELALFTKNIIEIF
;
A
#
# COMPACT_ATOMS: atom_id res chain seq x y z
N ILE A 1 -23.17 -7.72 5.41
CA ILE A 1 -21.85 -7.67 4.73
C ILE A 1 -22.02 -8.27 3.34
N THR A 2 -21.67 -7.54 2.28
CA THR A 2 -21.72 -8.03 0.90
C THR A 2 -20.59 -9.04 0.64
N GLU A 3 -20.75 -9.92 -0.36
CA GLU A 3 -19.71 -10.90 -0.72
C GLU A 3 -18.41 -10.21 -1.17
N SER A 4 -18.52 -9.13 -1.92
CA SER A 4 -17.38 -8.29 -2.31
C SER A 4 -16.65 -7.68 -1.12
N ALA A 5 -17.39 -7.27 -0.06
CA ALA A 5 -16.78 -6.75 1.16
C ALA A 5 -16.04 -7.85 1.95
N LYS A 6 -16.53 -9.09 1.97
CA LYS A 6 -15.82 -10.22 2.58
C LYS A 6 -14.49 -10.49 1.88
N GLN A 7 -14.50 -10.52 0.55
CA GLN A 7 -13.28 -10.71 -0.25
C GLN A 7 -12.29 -9.56 0.00
N GLN A 8 -12.78 -8.32 0.12
CA GLN A 8 -11.93 -7.17 0.44
C GLN A 8 -11.30 -7.28 1.83
N ILE A 9 -12.03 -7.75 2.84
CA ILE A 9 -11.48 -8.00 4.19
C ILE A 9 -10.33 -9.01 4.12
N ILE A 10 -10.50 -10.13 3.42
CA ILE A 10 -9.47 -11.15 3.25
C ILE A 10 -8.24 -10.55 2.56
N ARG A 11 -8.45 -9.78 1.50
CA ARG A 11 -7.38 -9.13 0.73
C ARG A 11 -6.56 -8.15 1.57
N ILE A 12 -7.23 -7.28 2.32
CA ILE A 12 -6.56 -6.27 3.18
C ILE A 12 -5.83 -6.92 4.35
N SER A 13 -6.38 -8.03 4.87
CA SER A 13 -5.82 -8.70 6.05
C SER A 13 -4.55 -9.50 5.76
N ASP A 14 -4.19 -9.69 4.50
CA ASP A 14 -3.09 -10.58 4.07
C ASP A 14 -3.14 -11.94 4.78
N HIS A 15 -4.35 -12.51 4.89
CA HIS A 15 -4.65 -13.78 5.59
C HIS A 15 -4.36 -13.78 7.11
N SER A 16 -4.11 -12.62 7.72
CA SER A 16 -3.93 -12.49 9.17
C SER A 16 -5.26 -12.57 9.91
N THR A 17 -5.46 -13.63 10.70
CA THR A 17 -6.68 -13.86 11.49
C THR A 17 -6.94 -12.71 12.46
N SER A 18 -5.89 -12.17 13.09
CA SER A 18 -6.00 -11.04 14.02
C SER A 18 -6.54 -9.80 13.31
N THR A 19 -6.06 -9.49 12.11
CA THR A 19 -6.51 -8.34 11.31
C THR A 19 -7.96 -8.53 10.86
N ILE A 20 -8.34 -9.75 10.45
CA ILE A 20 -9.73 -10.08 10.09
C ILE A 20 -10.67 -9.81 11.26
N ILE A 21 -10.33 -10.33 12.46
CA ILE A 21 -11.15 -10.15 13.65
C ILE A 21 -11.32 -8.66 13.98
N LYS A 22 -10.24 -7.88 13.98
CA LYS A 22 -10.28 -6.42 14.23
C LYS A 22 -11.18 -5.69 13.23
N LEU A 23 -11.12 -6.04 11.94
CA LEU A 23 -11.99 -5.44 10.92
C LEU A 23 -13.45 -5.83 11.12
N LEU A 24 -13.73 -7.09 11.45
CA LEU A 24 -15.10 -7.56 11.74
C LEU A 24 -15.68 -6.90 12.98
N GLU A 25 -14.89 -6.69 14.03
CA GLU A 25 -15.30 -5.95 15.22
C GLU A 25 -15.67 -4.50 14.89
N LYS A 26 -14.84 -3.81 14.09
CA LYS A 26 -15.15 -2.47 13.60
C LYS A 26 -16.43 -2.45 12.77
N CYS A 27 -16.63 -3.43 11.87
CA CYS A 27 -17.86 -3.58 11.10
C CYS A 27 -19.10 -3.74 12.00
N LYS A 28 -18.99 -4.54 13.07
CA LYS A 28 -20.07 -4.76 14.02
C LYS A 28 -20.51 -3.48 14.72
N LEU A 29 -19.57 -2.58 15.03
CA LEU A 29 -19.86 -1.30 15.69
C LEU A 29 -20.64 -0.32 14.78
N LEU A 30 -20.52 -0.42 13.47
CA LEU A 30 -21.13 0.52 12.53
C LEU A 30 -22.64 0.34 12.37
N GLN A 31 -23.20 -0.82 12.70
CA GLN A 31 -24.64 -1.14 12.62
C GLN A 31 -25.28 -0.77 11.25
N SER A 32 -24.53 -0.81 10.18
CA SER A 32 -24.93 -0.47 8.81
C SER A 32 -24.60 -1.59 7.83
N ASP A 33 -25.11 -1.49 6.60
CA ASP A 33 -24.75 -2.39 5.53
C ASP A 33 -23.28 -2.23 5.16
N ILE A 34 -22.50 -3.28 5.35
CA ILE A 34 -21.05 -3.26 5.12
C ILE A 34 -20.76 -3.50 3.64
N THR A 35 -20.30 -2.44 2.98
CA THR A 35 -19.86 -2.43 1.59
C THR A 35 -18.33 -2.32 1.50
N VAL A 36 -17.77 -2.49 0.30
CA VAL A 36 -16.33 -2.33 0.04
C VAL A 36 -15.82 -0.96 0.44
N ASP A 37 -16.62 0.11 0.17
CA ASP A 37 -16.23 1.49 0.53
C ASP A 37 -16.11 1.68 2.04
N ILE A 38 -17.01 1.07 2.81
CA ILE A 38 -16.96 1.12 4.26
C ILE A 38 -15.72 0.38 4.77
N ILE A 39 -15.41 -0.81 4.21
CA ILE A 39 -14.21 -1.55 4.57
C ILE A 39 -12.95 -0.72 4.31
N ASN A 40 -12.85 -0.07 3.15
CA ASN A 40 -11.71 0.79 2.82
C ASN A 40 -11.58 1.99 3.77
N ARG A 41 -12.71 2.53 4.27
CA ARG A 41 -12.72 3.65 5.23
C ARG A 41 -12.30 3.25 6.64
N ILE A 42 -12.69 2.08 7.10
CA ILE A 42 -12.38 1.60 8.46
C ILE A 42 -11.02 0.87 8.54
N SER A 43 -10.49 0.45 7.40
CA SER A 43 -9.13 -0.08 7.34
C SER A 43 -8.14 1.08 7.50
N THR A 44 -7.15 0.88 8.33
CA THR A 44 -6.03 1.83 8.48
C THR A 44 -4.96 1.62 7.43
N THR A 45 -5.15 0.66 6.53
CA THR A 45 -4.23 0.35 5.43
C THR A 45 -4.45 1.29 4.25
N ILE A 46 -3.39 1.64 3.56
CA ILE A 46 -3.45 2.41 2.33
C ILE A 46 -4.22 1.60 1.27
N SER A 47 -5.15 2.27 0.59
CA SER A 47 -5.98 1.63 -0.44
C SER A 47 -5.10 1.09 -1.58
N PHE A 48 -5.33 -0.15 -1.99
CA PHE A 48 -4.67 -0.74 -3.16
C PHE A 48 -4.95 0.03 -4.45
N TYR A 49 -6.06 0.76 -4.53
CA TYR A 49 -6.33 1.65 -5.65
C TYR A 49 -5.28 2.77 -5.76
N ILE A 50 -4.90 3.38 -4.64
CA ILE A 50 -3.87 4.43 -4.60
C ILE A 50 -2.51 3.84 -5.00
N LEU A 51 -2.17 2.66 -4.47
CA LEU A 51 -0.92 1.98 -4.78
C LEU A 51 -0.84 1.53 -6.24
N LYS A 52 -1.98 1.11 -6.81
CA LYS A 52 -2.09 0.84 -8.25
C LYS A 52 -1.86 2.10 -9.07
N THR A 53 -2.53 3.20 -8.74
CA THR A 53 -2.33 4.49 -9.42
C THR A 53 -0.87 4.93 -9.36
N TYR A 54 -0.21 4.77 -8.21
CA TYR A 54 1.21 5.03 -8.05
C TYR A 54 2.06 4.18 -9.01
N THR A 55 1.78 2.87 -9.08
CA THR A 55 2.52 1.95 -9.95
C THR A 55 2.32 2.29 -11.43
N ASP A 56 1.09 2.64 -11.83
CA ASP A 56 0.77 3.08 -13.20
C ASP A 56 1.52 4.37 -13.55
N LEU A 57 1.59 5.34 -12.62
CA LEU A 57 2.37 6.57 -12.80
C LEU A 57 3.88 6.30 -12.94
N CYS A 58 4.39 5.32 -12.18
CA CYS A 58 5.79 4.90 -12.32
C CYS A 58 6.06 4.26 -13.68
N GLY A 59 5.16 3.39 -14.17
CA GLY A 59 5.24 2.79 -15.50
C GLY A 59 5.18 3.82 -16.62
N ASP A 60 4.38 4.87 -16.46
CA ASP A 60 4.26 6.01 -17.39
C ASP A 60 5.44 7.01 -17.27
N LYS A 61 6.37 6.79 -16.36
CA LYS A 61 7.51 7.68 -16.05
C LYS A 61 7.12 9.10 -15.64
N LYS A 62 5.97 9.24 -14.96
CA LYS A 62 5.45 10.50 -14.44
C LYS A 62 5.97 10.77 -13.03
N TYR A 63 7.26 11.14 -12.95
CA TYR A 63 7.99 11.32 -11.68
C TYR A 63 7.29 12.25 -10.69
N LYS A 64 6.86 13.42 -11.14
CA LYS A 64 6.27 14.45 -10.27
C LYS A 64 4.98 13.98 -9.64
N GLU A 65 4.10 13.41 -10.45
CA GLU A 65 2.80 12.93 -10.03
C GLU A 65 2.92 11.73 -9.08
N ALA A 66 3.85 10.81 -9.36
CA ALA A 66 4.12 9.66 -8.51
C ALA A 66 4.67 10.08 -7.14
N ILE A 67 5.65 10.98 -7.09
CA ILE A 67 6.22 11.51 -5.84
C ILE A 67 5.14 12.26 -5.06
N TYR A 68 4.36 13.12 -5.73
CA TYR A 68 3.30 13.89 -5.09
C TYR A 68 2.27 12.98 -4.42
N LEU A 69 1.90 11.88 -5.06
CA LEU A 69 0.97 10.91 -4.50
C LEU A 69 1.47 10.28 -3.19
N LEU A 70 2.77 9.95 -3.10
CA LEU A 70 3.36 9.44 -1.87
C LEU A 70 3.45 10.52 -0.79
N TYR A 71 3.75 11.76 -1.16
CA TYR A 71 3.75 12.89 -0.21
C TYR A 71 2.36 13.18 0.34
N GLU A 72 1.31 13.05 -0.47
CA GLU A 72 -0.07 13.15 0.04
C GLU A 72 -0.39 12.06 1.08
N LEU A 73 0.15 10.85 0.94
CA LEU A 73 0.01 9.80 1.95
C LEU A 73 0.76 10.16 3.23
N PHE A 74 1.97 10.67 3.11
CA PHE A 74 2.77 11.12 4.25
C PHE A 74 2.08 12.26 4.99
N ASP A 75 1.54 13.25 4.28
CA ASP A 75 0.77 14.37 4.84
C ASP A 75 -0.52 13.92 5.54
N LYS A 76 -1.11 12.80 5.11
CA LYS A 76 -2.26 12.16 5.77
C LYS A 76 -1.88 11.43 7.06
N GLY A 77 -0.60 11.39 7.42
CA GLY A 77 -0.09 10.82 8.65
C GLY A 77 0.40 9.36 8.55
N TYR A 78 0.52 8.80 7.35
CA TYR A 78 1.19 7.51 7.18
C TYR A 78 2.69 7.69 7.29
N SER A 79 3.36 6.82 8.06
CA SER A 79 4.82 6.80 8.10
C SER A 79 5.39 6.28 6.76
N VAL A 80 6.65 6.57 6.51
CA VAL A 80 7.34 6.03 5.32
C VAL A 80 7.33 4.50 5.35
N LEU A 81 7.54 3.90 6.53
CA LEU A 81 7.47 2.45 6.70
C LEU A 81 6.07 1.90 6.40
N ASP A 82 4.99 2.54 6.86
CA ASP A 82 3.62 2.11 6.56
C ASP A 82 3.33 2.14 5.05
N ILE A 83 3.85 3.16 4.35
CA ILE A 83 3.73 3.28 2.89
C ILE A 83 4.45 2.12 2.19
N LEU A 84 5.70 1.85 2.58
CA LEU A 84 6.52 0.79 1.99
C LEU A 84 5.94 -0.61 2.28
N ASP A 85 5.50 -0.88 3.50
CA ASP A 85 4.87 -2.15 3.88
C ASP A 85 3.55 -2.37 3.11
N SER A 86 2.74 -1.32 2.98
CA SER A 86 1.50 -1.40 2.20
C SER A 86 1.79 -1.67 0.72
N TYR A 87 2.84 -1.03 0.18
CA TYR A 87 3.26 -1.24 -1.20
C TYR A 87 3.81 -2.66 -1.42
N PHE A 88 4.58 -3.19 -0.47
CA PHE A 88 5.04 -4.58 -0.49
C PHE A 88 3.86 -5.57 -0.55
N CYS A 89 2.85 -5.39 0.32
CA CYS A 89 1.65 -6.22 0.31
C CYS A 89 0.89 -6.13 -1.01
N TYR A 90 0.80 -4.95 -1.61
CA TYR A 90 0.18 -4.74 -2.91
C TYR A 90 0.93 -5.47 -4.02
N ILE A 91 2.26 -5.30 -4.13
CA ILE A 91 3.09 -5.90 -5.18
C ILE A 91 3.02 -7.43 -5.16
N LYS A 92 2.98 -8.05 -3.99
CA LYS A 92 2.82 -9.52 -3.87
C LYS A 92 1.54 -10.03 -4.54
N GLN A 93 0.46 -9.26 -4.47
CA GLN A 93 -0.86 -9.67 -4.93
C GLN A 93 -1.16 -9.23 -6.38
N GLU A 94 -0.34 -8.34 -6.92
CA GLU A 94 -0.60 -7.78 -8.25
C GLU A 94 -0.23 -8.78 -9.36
N SER A 95 -1.09 -8.90 -10.38
CA SER A 95 -0.94 -9.90 -11.45
C SER A 95 -0.41 -9.32 -12.77
N PHE A 96 -0.47 -8.00 -12.98
CA PHE A 96 -0.03 -7.40 -14.24
C PHE A 96 1.49 -7.16 -14.33
N LEU A 97 2.20 -7.18 -13.18
CA LEU A 97 3.65 -7.08 -13.15
C LEU A 97 4.30 -8.43 -13.44
N THR A 98 5.40 -8.41 -14.18
CA THR A 98 6.22 -9.61 -14.37
C THR A 98 6.89 -9.99 -13.05
N GLU A 99 7.15 -11.28 -12.86
CA GLU A 99 7.84 -11.77 -11.66
C GLU A 99 9.22 -11.11 -11.46
N SER A 100 9.93 -10.83 -12.56
CA SER A 100 11.21 -10.11 -12.50
C SER A 100 11.06 -8.68 -11.97
N GLN A 101 10.01 -7.96 -12.39
CA GLN A 101 9.73 -6.61 -11.89
C GLN A 101 9.34 -6.64 -10.42
N LYS A 102 8.44 -7.54 -10.02
CA LYS A 102 8.06 -7.74 -8.61
C LYS A 102 9.28 -7.98 -7.74
N TYR A 103 10.16 -8.89 -8.16
CA TYR A 103 11.35 -9.24 -7.40
C TYR A 103 12.27 -8.03 -7.19
N LYS A 104 12.53 -7.25 -8.24
CA LYS A 104 13.34 -6.02 -8.13
C LYS A 104 12.70 -4.99 -7.20
N ILE A 105 11.38 -4.76 -7.32
CA ILE A 105 10.66 -3.82 -6.45
C ILE A 105 10.76 -4.27 -4.99
N ILE A 106 10.58 -5.56 -4.70
CA ILE A 106 10.65 -6.11 -3.35
C ILE A 106 12.06 -5.94 -2.75
N ILE A 107 13.12 -6.13 -3.54
CA ILE A 107 14.49 -5.86 -3.08
C ILE A 107 14.63 -4.40 -2.65
N PHE A 108 14.23 -3.45 -3.50
CA PHE A 108 14.30 -2.03 -3.15
C PHE A 108 13.50 -1.69 -1.90
N ILE A 109 12.28 -2.23 -1.75
CA ILE A 109 11.49 -2.03 -0.53
C ILE A 109 12.27 -2.53 0.69
N SER A 110 12.85 -3.73 0.63
CA SER A 110 13.61 -4.31 1.74
C SER A 110 14.84 -3.48 2.11
N ASP A 111 15.55 -2.95 1.11
CA ASP A 111 16.73 -2.10 1.32
C ASP A 111 16.33 -0.80 2.03
N TYR A 112 15.25 -0.13 1.58
CA TYR A 112 14.76 1.08 2.20
C TYR A 112 14.23 0.85 3.63
N ILE A 113 13.48 -0.22 3.86
CA ILE A 113 13.03 -0.59 5.22
C ILE A 113 14.23 -0.79 6.15
N THR A 114 15.31 -1.42 5.67
CA THR A 114 16.52 -1.64 6.45
C THR A 114 17.21 -0.31 6.82
N ILE A 115 17.24 0.65 5.91
CA ILE A 115 17.77 2.00 6.17
C ILE A 115 16.97 2.67 7.29
N PHE A 116 15.64 2.65 7.22
CA PHE A 116 14.78 3.31 8.20
C PHE A 116 14.76 2.68 9.59
N HIS A 117 15.16 1.42 9.72
CA HIS A 117 15.39 0.83 11.04
C HIS A 117 16.59 1.44 11.78
N ASN A 118 17.53 2.04 11.04
CA ASN A 118 18.76 2.61 11.58
C ASN A 118 18.79 4.14 11.58
N GLU A 119 17.94 4.77 10.79
CA GLU A 119 17.90 6.23 10.58
C GLU A 119 16.48 6.78 10.75
N HIS A 120 16.36 8.09 10.95
CA HIS A 120 15.06 8.76 11.01
C HIS A 120 14.40 8.79 9.63
N GLU A 121 13.10 8.50 9.61
CA GLU A 121 12.29 8.60 8.39
C GLU A 121 12.31 10.02 7.84
N ASN A 122 12.56 10.14 6.53
CA ASN A 122 12.54 11.42 5.83
C ASN A 122 11.73 11.27 4.53
N GLU A 123 10.85 12.24 4.27
CA GLU A 123 10.04 12.27 3.04
C GLU A 123 10.88 12.29 1.75
N ILE A 124 12.13 12.80 1.80
CA ILE A 124 13.06 12.79 0.65
C ILE A 124 13.32 11.36 0.17
N GLU A 125 13.35 10.39 1.07
CA GLU A 125 13.55 8.99 0.74
C GLU A 125 12.41 8.41 -0.11
N LEU A 126 11.18 8.93 0.03
CA LEU A 126 10.07 8.55 -0.85
C LEU A 126 10.31 9.01 -2.30
N ALA A 127 10.94 10.17 -2.49
CA ALA A 127 11.31 10.65 -3.83
C ALA A 127 12.43 9.79 -4.45
N LEU A 128 13.44 9.43 -3.66
CA LEU A 128 14.54 8.55 -4.09
C LEU A 128 14.01 7.13 -4.38
N PHE A 129 13.15 6.60 -3.52
CA PHE A 129 12.47 5.34 -3.73
C PHE A 129 11.69 5.35 -5.05
N THR A 130 10.88 6.38 -5.29
CA THR A 130 10.09 6.53 -6.53
C THR A 130 10.98 6.55 -7.76
N LYS A 131 12.12 7.26 -7.71
CA LYS A 131 13.10 7.26 -8.80
C LYS A 131 13.57 5.84 -9.12
N ASN A 132 13.97 5.08 -8.10
CA ASN A 132 14.46 3.72 -8.29
C ASN A 132 13.37 2.78 -8.82
N ILE A 133 12.12 2.95 -8.38
CA ILE A 133 10.99 2.16 -8.89
C ILE A 133 10.75 2.47 -10.37
N ILE A 134 10.79 3.73 -10.79
CA ILE A 134 10.59 4.10 -12.21
C ILE A 134 11.68 3.53 -13.12
N GLU A 135 12.90 3.36 -12.62
CA GLU A 135 14.01 2.76 -13.39
C GLU A 135 13.81 1.25 -13.65
N ILE A 136 12.87 0.59 -12.94
CA ILE A 136 12.53 -0.82 -13.17
C ILE A 136 11.60 -0.99 -14.38
N PHE A 137 10.78 0.02 -14.68
CA PHE A 137 9.83 0.03 -15.80
C PHE A 137 10.46 0.63 -17.07
#